data_273f92cdb7444300ff60b0fd53c64933
#
_entry.id   273f92cdb7444300ff60b0fd53c64933
#
_cell.length_a   1.000
_cell.length_b   1.000
_cell.length_c   1.000
_cell.angle_alpha   90.00
_cell.angle_beta   90.00
_cell.angle_gamma   90.00
#
_symmetry.space_group_name_H-M   'P 1'
#
loop_
_entity.id
_entity.type
_entity.pdbx_description
1 polymer ?
#
loop_
_entity_poly.entity_id
_entity_poly.type
_entity_poly.pdbx_seq_one_letter_code
_entity_poly.pdbx_strand_id
1 'polypeptide(L)'
;MCGIVGIVSCDDVNQQIYDSLLLLQHRGQDSTGIATMEDTVFHIHKAKGQVNTAYRTRDMRNLIGKIGLGHVRYATKGSAESVEEAQPFYVNAPYGIVLIHNGNLTNTRDLEKQLFNVDKRHTNSSSDTEMLLNIFATELQEQIHNQDLEPDIIFNAVKNLHKRIQGSYASIALISGHGLLAFRDPFGIRPLVLGKRI
;
A
#
# COMPACT_ATOMS: atom_id res chain seq x y z
N MET A 1 -9.22 -11.98 5.37
CA MET A 1 -8.47 -10.79 5.88
C MET A 1 -7.10 -10.82 5.24
N CYS A 2 -6.66 -9.69 4.69
CA CYS A 2 -5.36 -9.59 4.00
C CYS A 2 -4.16 -9.70 4.95
N GLY A 3 -3.00 -10.07 4.41
CA GLY A 3 -1.71 -9.95 5.09
C GLY A 3 -0.90 -8.81 4.49
N ILE A 4 -0.26 -8.01 5.30
CA ILE A 4 0.61 -6.89 4.91
C ILE A 4 1.95 -6.99 5.61
N VAL A 5 3.02 -6.63 4.91
CA VAL A 5 4.38 -6.53 5.45
C VAL A 5 5.12 -5.37 4.81
N GLY A 6 5.94 -4.67 5.57
CA GLY A 6 6.88 -3.68 5.08
C GLY A 6 8.23 -3.90 5.74
N ILE A 7 9.33 -3.78 4.98
CA ILE A 7 10.69 -4.05 5.44
C ILE A 7 11.63 -2.94 4.97
N VAL A 8 12.51 -2.52 5.87
CA VAL A 8 13.67 -1.68 5.60
C VAL A 8 14.92 -2.45 6.06
N SER A 9 15.93 -2.57 5.21
CA SER A 9 17.15 -3.34 5.49
C SER A 9 18.39 -2.66 4.93
N CYS A 10 19.56 -3.19 5.25
CA CYS A 10 20.82 -2.83 4.60
C CYS A 10 21.06 -3.58 3.26
N ASP A 11 20.33 -4.68 3.04
CA ASP A 11 20.38 -5.52 1.86
C ASP A 11 19.04 -5.55 1.14
N ASP A 12 18.98 -6.13 -0.07
CA ASP A 12 17.74 -6.29 -0.81
C ASP A 12 16.68 -7.06 -0.01
N VAL A 13 15.46 -6.52 0.03
CA VAL A 13 14.38 -7.01 0.89
C VAL A 13 13.43 -7.99 0.21
N ASN A 14 13.59 -8.25 -1.09
CA ASN A 14 12.68 -9.08 -1.88
C ASN A 14 12.46 -10.47 -1.27
N GLN A 15 13.54 -11.18 -0.90
CA GLN A 15 13.43 -12.52 -0.31
C GLN A 15 12.77 -12.48 1.07
N GLN A 16 13.13 -11.50 1.91
CA GLN A 16 12.53 -11.35 3.23
C GLN A 16 11.03 -11.06 3.16
N ILE A 17 10.60 -10.24 2.18
CA ILE A 17 9.18 -9.97 1.93
C ILE A 17 8.48 -11.24 1.45
N TYR A 18 9.06 -11.95 0.49
CA TYR A 18 8.52 -13.23 -0.02
C TYR A 18 8.31 -14.24 1.09
N ASP A 19 9.31 -14.47 1.95
CA ASP A 19 9.24 -15.40 3.07
C ASP A 19 8.17 -14.97 4.10
N SER A 20 8.07 -13.66 4.36
CA SER A 20 7.02 -13.09 5.22
C SER A 20 5.62 -13.31 4.65
N LEU A 21 5.45 -13.16 3.33
CA LEU A 21 4.16 -13.40 2.66
C LEU A 21 3.78 -14.88 2.67
N LEU A 22 4.75 -15.82 2.58
CA LEU A 22 4.50 -17.24 2.76
C LEU A 22 3.93 -17.53 4.16
N LEU A 23 4.49 -16.92 5.20
CA LEU A 23 3.96 -17.05 6.57
C LEU A 23 2.57 -16.43 6.72
N LEU A 24 2.29 -15.36 5.99
CA LEU A 24 1.00 -14.66 5.98
C LEU A 24 -0.02 -15.28 4.99
N GLN A 25 0.34 -16.32 4.22
CA GLN A 25 -0.50 -16.90 3.17
C GLN A 25 -1.88 -17.36 3.66
N HIS A 26 -1.97 -17.79 4.91
CA HIS A 26 -3.25 -18.18 5.54
C HIS A 26 -4.25 -17.01 5.66
N ARG A 27 -3.80 -15.76 5.47
CA ARG A 27 -4.63 -14.55 5.52
C ARG A 27 -5.22 -14.15 4.17
N GLY A 28 -4.68 -14.67 3.05
CA GLY A 28 -5.18 -14.36 1.72
C GLY A 28 -4.55 -15.25 0.65
N GLN A 29 -5.36 -15.72 -0.30
CA GLN A 29 -4.94 -16.68 -1.33
C GLN A 29 -5.35 -16.28 -2.75
N ASP A 30 -6.02 -15.13 -2.92
CA ASP A 30 -6.59 -14.73 -4.21
C ASP A 30 -5.56 -14.04 -5.12
N SER A 31 -4.73 -13.23 -4.53
CA SER A 31 -3.62 -12.57 -5.22
C SER A 31 -2.53 -12.15 -4.23
N THR A 32 -1.37 -11.87 -4.78
CA THR A 32 -0.21 -11.37 -4.02
C THR A 32 0.52 -10.29 -4.82
N GLY A 33 1.24 -9.42 -4.12
CA GLY A 33 2.10 -8.45 -4.77
C GLY A 33 3.20 -7.98 -3.84
N ILE A 34 4.34 -7.68 -4.46
CA ILE A 34 5.52 -7.10 -3.82
C ILE A 34 5.90 -5.82 -4.56
N ALA A 35 6.24 -4.80 -3.83
CA ALA A 35 6.94 -3.63 -4.35
C ALA A 35 8.20 -3.39 -3.54
N THR A 36 9.29 -3.12 -4.24
CA THR A 36 10.56 -2.67 -3.65
C THR A 36 10.95 -1.33 -4.24
N MET A 37 11.86 -0.64 -3.58
CA MET A 37 12.38 0.65 -4.05
C MET A 37 13.90 0.64 -3.99
N GLU A 38 14.51 0.96 -5.14
CA GLU A 38 15.93 1.29 -5.29
C GLU A 38 16.04 2.77 -5.62
N ASP A 39 16.67 3.52 -4.74
CA ASP A 39 16.72 4.99 -4.77
C ASP A 39 15.32 5.62 -4.84
N THR A 40 14.86 6.02 -6.02
CA THR A 40 13.53 6.61 -6.24
C THR A 40 12.66 5.76 -7.18
N VAL A 41 13.17 4.61 -7.64
CA VAL A 41 12.50 3.75 -8.62
C VAL A 41 11.79 2.59 -7.93
N PHE A 42 10.51 2.41 -8.23
CA PHE A 42 9.75 1.26 -7.77
C PHE A 42 9.85 0.07 -8.71
N HIS A 43 10.06 -1.10 -8.14
CA HIS A 43 9.96 -2.39 -8.81
C HIS A 43 8.75 -3.12 -8.27
N ILE A 44 7.74 -3.36 -9.10
CA ILE A 44 6.45 -3.91 -8.68
C ILE A 44 6.15 -5.20 -9.45
N HIS A 45 5.80 -6.25 -8.72
CA HIS A 45 5.25 -7.48 -9.28
C HIS A 45 3.95 -7.84 -8.56
N LYS A 46 2.90 -8.11 -9.33
CA LYS A 46 1.58 -8.55 -8.83
C LYS A 46 1.13 -9.77 -9.62
N ALA A 47 0.55 -10.74 -8.95
CA ALA A 47 0.01 -11.93 -9.60
C ALA A 47 -1.20 -12.50 -8.85
N LYS A 48 -2.02 -13.25 -9.57
CA LYS A 48 -3.10 -14.07 -8.98
C LYS A 48 -2.52 -15.29 -8.28
N GLY A 49 -3.26 -15.79 -7.30
CA GLY A 49 -2.97 -17.03 -6.60
C GLY A 49 -2.02 -16.87 -5.42
N GLN A 50 -1.46 -17.98 -5.02
CA GLN A 50 -0.62 -18.07 -3.83
C GLN A 50 0.82 -17.61 -4.10
N VAL A 51 1.50 -17.19 -3.04
CA VAL A 51 2.88 -16.67 -3.10
C VAL A 51 3.84 -17.65 -3.77
N ASN A 52 3.76 -18.93 -3.42
CA ASN A 52 4.65 -19.96 -3.97
C ASN A 52 4.49 -20.20 -5.48
N THR A 53 3.38 -19.79 -6.08
CA THR A 53 3.11 -19.93 -7.52
C THR A 53 3.21 -18.61 -8.29
N ALA A 54 3.13 -17.49 -7.60
CA ALA A 54 3.04 -16.15 -8.17
C ALA A 54 4.39 -15.59 -8.63
N TYR A 55 5.49 -16.02 -8.01
CA TYR A 55 6.82 -15.46 -8.25
C TYR A 55 7.77 -16.48 -8.85
N ARG A 56 8.28 -16.17 -10.04
CA ARG A 56 9.38 -16.90 -10.68
C ARG A 56 10.72 -16.29 -10.29
N THR A 57 11.82 -17.00 -10.46
CA THR A 57 13.18 -16.51 -10.19
C THR A 57 13.46 -15.16 -10.88
N ARG A 58 13.00 -14.99 -12.13
CA ARG A 58 13.18 -13.73 -12.86
C ARG A 58 12.43 -12.57 -12.22
N ASP A 59 11.22 -12.83 -11.69
CA ASP A 59 10.39 -11.80 -11.07
C ASP A 59 11.02 -11.33 -9.76
N MET A 60 11.54 -12.27 -8.97
CA MET A 60 12.28 -11.98 -7.74
C MET A 60 13.58 -11.21 -8.01
N ARG A 61 14.31 -11.51 -9.08
CA ARG A 61 15.53 -10.78 -9.46
C ARG A 61 15.27 -9.34 -9.89
N ASN A 62 14.07 -9.03 -10.36
CA ASN A 62 13.70 -7.67 -10.75
C ASN A 62 13.22 -6.81 -9.56
N LEU A 63 12.93 -7.43 -8.41
CA LEU A 63 12.50 -6.75 -7.20
C LEU A 63 13.72 -6.36 -6.36
N ILE A 64 14.57 -5.49 -6.90
CA ILE A 64 15.76 -4.95 -6.22
C ILE A 64 15.37 -3.80 -5.30
N GLY A 65 16.18 -3.58 -4.27
CA GLY A 65 16.03 -2.46 -3.34
C GLY A 65 15.96 -2.86 -1.87
N LYS A 66 16.33 -1.93 -1.04
CA LYS A 66 16.52 -2.09 0.42
C LYS A 66 15.30 -1.75 1.24
N ILE A 67 14.25 -1.25 0.59
CA ILE A 67 12.97 -0.91 1.18
C ILE A 67 11.88 -1.52 0.32
N GLY A 68 10.87 -2.11 0.95
CA GLY A 68 9.76 -2.69 0.20
C GLY A 68 8.57 -3.05 1.07
N LEU A 69 7.50 -3.43 0.38
CA LEU A 69 6.25 -3.88 0.99
C LEU A 69 5.67 -5.06 0.22
N GLY A 70 4.85 -5.85 0.89
CA GLY A 70 4.21 -7.03 0.32
C GLY A 70 2.81 -7.25 0.85
N HIS A 71 1.98 -7.87 0.03
CA HIS A 71 0.57 -8.10 0.28
C HIS A 71 0.12 -9.49 -0.17
N VAL A 72 -0.74 -10.14 0.64
CA VAL A 72 -1.58 -11.28 0.25
C VAL A 72 -3.05 -10.91 0.42
N ARG A 73 -3.83 -11.06 -0.65
CA ARG A 73 -5.22 -10.60 -0.73
C ARG A 73 -6.21 -11.72 -0.39
N TYR A 74 -7.19 -11.37 0.41
CA TYR A 74 -8.45 -12.07 0.55
C TYR A 74 -9.56 -11.15 0.04
N ALA A 75 -10.18 -11.49 -1.08
CA ALA A 75 -11.19 -10.65 -1.71
C ALA A 75 -12.42 -10.52 -0.81
N THR A 76 -12.74 -9.30 -0.40
CA THR A 76 -13.94 -8.95 0.37
C THR A 76 -14.97 -8.22 -0.48
N LYS A 77 -14.52 -7.48 -1.48
CA LYS A 77 -15.30 -6.78 -2.51
C LYS A 77 -14.56 -6.88 -3.84
N GLY A 78 -15.31 -6.80 -4.94
CA GLY A 78 -14.77 -6.87 -6.28
C GLY A 78 -14.59 -8.30 -6.79
N SER A 79 -14.15 -8.43 -8.04
CA SER A 79 -13.89 -9.71 -8.67
C SER A 79 -12.55 -10.29 -8.17
N ALA A 80 -12.58 -11.47 -7.57
CA ALA A 80 -11.35 -12.22 -7.27
C ALA A 80 -10.56 -12.55 -8.57
N GLU A 81 -11.18 -12.34 -9.73
CA GLU A 81 -10.61 -12.64 -11.03
C GLU A 81 -9.79 -11.51 -11.65
N SER A 82 -9.85 -10.26 -11.12
CA SER A 82 -9.10 -9.14 -11.68
C SER A 82 -7.72 -8.98 -11.04
N VAL A 83 -6.66 -9.04 -11.86
CA VAL A 83 -5.27 -8.68 -11.45
C VAL A 83 -5.17 -7.19 -11.12
N GLU A 84 -6.04 -6.36 -11.70
CA GLU A 84 -6.07 -4.92 -11.49
C GLU A 84 -6.37 -4.55 -10.03
N GLU A 85 -7.16 -5.39 -9.34
CA GLU A 85 -7.45 -5.23 -7.93
C GLU A 85 -6.39 -5.82 -6.99
N ALA A 86 -5.37 -6.49 -7.52
CA ALA A 86 -4.24 -6.96 -6.73
C ALA A 86 -3.42 -5.77 -6.22
N GLN A 87 -3.07 -5.80 -4.93
CA GLN A 87 -2.20 -4.81 -4.33
C GLN A 87 -0.73 -5.21 -4.52
N PRO A 88 0.18 -4.21 -4.53
CA PRO A 88 0.01 -2.80 -4.18
C PRO A 88 -0.60 -1.96 -5.30
N PHE A 89 -1.22 -0.83 -4.90
CA PHE A 89 -1.61 0.24 -5.80
C PHE A 89 -0.55 1.33 -5.87
N TYR A 90 -0.50 2.06 -6.99
CA TYR A 90 0.49 3.09 -7.26
C TYR A 90 -0.17 4.36 -7.78
N VAL A 91 0.34 5.51 -7.33
CA VAL A 91 0.09 6.84 -7.93
C VAL A 91 1.42 7.57 -8.12
N ASN A 92 1.50 8.41 -9.15
CA ASN A 92 2.73 9.14 -9.52
C ASN A 92 2.85 10.54 -8.89
N ALA A 93 1.77 11.08 -8.33
CA ALA A 93 1.74 12.44 -7.79
C ALA A 93 1.00 12.52 -6.45
N PRO A 94 1.44 13.40 -5.51
CA PRO A 94 2.74 14.08 -5.44
C PRO A 94 3.80 13.05 -5.02
N TYR A 95 4.98 13.06 -5.57
CA TYR A 95 5.96 11.98 -5.47
C TYR A 95 5.38 10.63 -5.96
N GLY A 96 6.17 9.61 -6.18
CA GLY A 96 5.65 8.25 -6.39
C GLY A 96 5.17 7.68 -5.04
N ILE A 97 3.97 7.11 -4.98
CA ILE A 97 3.47 6.44 -3.78
C ILE A 97 2.93 5.06 -4.15
N VAL A 98 3.42 4.04 -3.46
CA VAL A 98 2.91 2.66 -3.53
C VAL A 98 2.27 2.32 -2.19
N LEU A 99 1.06 1.74 -2.17
CA LEU A 99 0.32 1.48 -0.93
C LEU A 99 -0.32 0.10 -0.93
N ILE A 100 -0.27 -0.54 0.23
CA ILE A 100 -0.99 -1.75 0.58
C ILE A 100 -1.91 -1.51 1.78
N HIS A 101 -3.00 -2.27 1.84
CA HIS A 101 -4.06 -2.08 2.82
C HIS A 101 -4.64 -3.42 3.29
N ASN A 102 -4.83 -3.56 4.58
CA ASN A 102 -5.60 -4.63 5.21
C ASN A 102 -6.77 -4.01 5.97
N GLY A 103 -7.97 -4.10 5.42
CA GLY A 103 -9.14 -3.55 6.07
C GLY A 103 -10.36 -3.46 5.16
N ASN A 104 -11.25 -2.56 5.49
CA ASN A 104 -12.42 -2.22 4.69
C ASN A 104 -12.89 -0.81 5.01
N LEU A 105 -13.07 0.02 3.99
CA LEU A 105 -13.69 1.33 4.11
C LEU A 105 -15.20 1.23 3.93
N THR A 106 -15.95 1.93 4.77
CA THR A 106 -17.41 1.86 4.79
C THR A 106 -18.09 2.97 3.99
N ASN A 107 -17.40 4.08 3.76
CA ASN A 107 -17.93 5.27 3.05
C ASN A 107 -17.41 5.40 1.60
N THR A 108 -17.09 4.29 0.94
CA THR A 108 -16.46 4.25 -0.40
C THR A 108 -17.23 5.03 -1.46
N ARG A 109 -18.58 4.98 -1.46
CA ARG A 109 -19.42 5.69 -2.44
C ARG A 109 -19.29 7.21 -2.35
N ASP A 110 -19.17 7.74 -1.13
CA ASP A 110 -19.02 9.19 -0.91
C ASP A 110 -17.59 9.62 -1.24
N LEU A 111 -16.61 8.78 -0.91
CA LEU A 111 -15.21 9.02 -1.24
C LEU A 111 -14.97 9.05 -2.75
N GLU A 112 -15.57 8.15 -3.51
CA GLU A 112 -15.48 8.11 -4.96
C GLU A 112 -16.00 9.42 -5.60
N LYS A 113 -17.16 9.89 -5.11
CA LYS A 113 -17.72 11.17 -5.56
C LYS A 113 -16.82 12.37 -5.20
N GLN A 114 -16.24 12.37 -4.00
CA GLN A 114 -15.32 13.42 -3.58
C GLN A 114 -14.04 13.42 -4.43
N LEU A 115 -13.42 12.25 -4.61
CA LEU A 115 -12.22 12.10 -5.44
C LEU A 115 -12.46 12.63 -6.85
N PHE A 116 -13.56 12.25 -7.49
CA PHE A 116 -13.85 12.69 -8.85
C PHE A 116 -14.23 14.16 -8.95
N ASN A 117 -15.17 14.63 -8.12
CA ASN A 117 -15.74 15.98 -8.27
C ASN A 117 -14.90 17.07 -7.61
N VAL A 118 -14.23 16.78 -6.50
CA VAL A 118 -13.46 17.77 -5.71
C VAL A 118 -11.97 17.63 -5.98
N ASP A 119 -11.42 16.44 -5.72
CA ASP A 119 -9.98 16.20 -5.78
C ASP A 119 -9.46 16.03 -7.23
N LYS A 120 -10.40 15.88 -8.21
CA LYS A 120 -10.10 15.66 -9.65
C LYS A 120 -9.21 14.44 -9.87
N ARG A 121 -9.42 13.38 -9.08
CA ARG A 121 -8.73 12.09 -9.19
C ARG A 121 -9.68 11.01 -9.68
N HIS A 122 -9.21 10.22 -10.62
CA HIS A 122 -9.93 9.06 -11.15
C HIS A 122 -9.41 7.78 -10.50
N THR A 123 -10.33 6.85 -10.21
CA THR A 123 -10.01 5.49 -9.76
C THR A 123 -10.35 4.50 -10.87
N ASN A 124 -9.47 3.56 -11.13
CA ASN A 124 -9.61 2.57 -12.21
C ASN A 124 -10.28 1.27 -11.73
N SER A 125 -10.40 1.09 -10.42
CA SER A 125 -10.99 -0.11 -9.81
C SER A 125 -12.03 0.25 -8.75
N SER A 126 -12.78 -0.75 -8.33
CA SER A 126 -13.71 -0.62 -7.18
C SER A 126 -13.02 -0.83 -5.82
N SER A 127 -11.70 -0.96 -5.81
CA SER A 127 -10.93 -1.23 -4.61
C SER A 127 -10.89 -0.03 -3.68
N ASP A 128 -11.25 -0.25 -2.42
CA ASP A 128 -11.13 0.74 -1.36
C ASP A 128 -9.67 1.14 -1.10
N THR A 129 -8.71 0.28 -1.42
CA THR A 129 -7.28 0.58 -1.36
C THR A 129 -6.86 1.66 -2.34
N GLU A 130 -7.39 1.63 -3.57
CA GLU A 130 -7.11 2.67 -4.57
C GLU A 130 -7.69 4.02 -4.14
N MET A 131 -8.90 4.01 -3.54
CA MET A 131 -9.50 5.22 -2.98
C MET A 131 -8.66 5.78 -1.82
N LEU A 132 -8.25 4.92 -0.89
CA LEU A 132 -7.40 5.30 0.24
C LEU A 132 -6.08 5.90 -0.22
N LEU A 133 -5.42 5.31 -1.21
CA LEU A 133 -4.19 5.81 -1.80
C LEU A 133 -4.38 7.19 -2.43
N ASN A 134 -5.45 7.39 -3.22
CA ASN A 134 -5.73 8.66 -3.87
C ASN A 134 -6.07 9.77 -2.86
N ILE A 135 -6.80 9.45 -1.77
CA ILE A 135 -7.06 10.41 -0.70
C ILE A 135 -5.76 10.78 0.00
N PHE A 136 -4.92 9.79 0.35
CA PHE A 136 -3.62 10.07 0.96
C PHE A 136 -2.75 10.97 0.07
N ALA A 137 -2.70 10.69 -1.23
CA ALA A 137 -1.97 11.50 -2.20
C ALA A 137 -2.52 12.94 -2.31
N THR A 138 -3.84 13.12 -2.24
CA THR A 138 -4.46 14.46 -2.21
C THR A 138 -4.08 15.21 -0.95
N GLU A 139 -4.27 14.60 0.22
CA GLU A 139 -3.93 15.23 1.50
C GLU A 139 -2.44 15.57 1.60
N LEU A 140 -1.58 14.71 1.06
CA LEU A 140 -0.14 14.98 1.01
C LEU A 140 0.16 16.17 0.09
N GLN A 141 -0.46 16.24 -1.09
CA GLN A 141 -0.29 17.33 -2.04
C GLN A 141 -0.72 18.67 -1.46
N GLU A 142 -1.80 18.71 -0.67
CA GLU A 142 -2.29 19.92 -0.01
C GLU A 142 -1.36 20.42 1.10
N GLN A 143 -0.54 19.55 1.69
CA GLN A 143 0.42 19.94 2.72
C GLN A 143 1.76 20.44 2.16
N ILE A 144 2.05 20.18 0.89
CA ILE A 144 3.33 20.54 0.27
C ILE A 144 3.25 21.98 -0.28
N HIS A 145 3.92 22.91 0.41
CA HIS A 145 3.98 24.33 0.05
C HIS A 145 5.42 24.73 -0.29
N ASN A 146 5.96 24.29 -1.43
CA ASN A 146 7.31 24.64 -1.90
C ASN A 146 8.43 24.34 -0.88
N GLN A 147 8.28 23.28 -0.10
CA GLN A 147 9.25 22.82 0.89
C GLN A 147 9.52 21.32 0.72
N ASP A 148 10.65 20.87 1.25
CA ASP A 148 10.99 19.44 1.25
C ASP A 148 9.96 18.63 2.06
N LEU A 149 9.77 17.39 1.68
CA LEU A 149 8.82 16.49 2.36
C LEU A 149 9.40 16.00 3.69
N GLU A 150 9.05 16.69 4.76
CA GLU A 150 9.40 16.34 6.13
C GLU A 150 8.40 15.35 6.76
N PRO A 151 8.79 14.55 7.77
CA PRO A 151 7.90 13.61 8.44
C PRO A 151 6.60 14.22 8.96
N ASP A 152 6.65 15.44 9.50
CA ASP A 152 5.48 16.14 10.04
C ASP A 152 4.43 16.45 8.97
N ILE A 153 4.86 16.72 7.73
CA ILE A 153 3.98 16.91 6.58
C ILE A 153 3.23 15.61 6.28
N ILE A 154 3.95 14.49 6.26
CA ILE A 154 3.38 13.16 6.03
C ILE A 154 2.38 12.81 7.14
N PHE A 155 2.72 13.05 8.41
CA PHE A 155 1.81 12.78 9.52
C PHE A 155 0.57 13.69 9.53
N ASN A 156 0.70 14.93 9.12
CA ASN A 156 -0.45 15.84 8.94
C ASN A 156 -1.36 15.36 7.81
N ALA A 157 -0.81 14.89 6.68
CA ALA A 157 -1.59 14.28 5.62
C ALA A 157 -2.37 13.04 6.11
N VAL A 158 -1.75 12.16 6.90
CA VAL A 158 -2.43 11.01 7.54
C VAL A 158 -3.53 11.47 8.50
N LYS A 159 -3.27 12.51 9.32
CA LYS A 159 -4.27 13.07 10.23
C LYS A 159 -5.50 13.62 9.47
N ASN A 160 -5.31 14.24 8.33
CA ASN A 160 -6.41 14.73 7.51
C ASN A 160 -7.13 13.58 6.79
N LEU A 161 -6.40 12.59 6.27
CA LEU A 161 -6.96 11.37 5.72
C LEU A 161 -7.93 10.70 6.72
N HIS A 162 -7.57 10.61 8.01
CA HIS A 162 -8.43 10.03 9.06
C HIS A 162 -9.76 10.78 9.23
N LYS A 163 -9.85 12.06 8.87
CA LYS A 163 -11.11 12.82 8.92
C LYS A 163 -12.06 12.49 7.77
N ARG A 164 -11.51 12.03 6.65
CA ARG A 164 -12.27 11.74 5.42
C ARG A 164 -12.76 10.30 5.35
N ILE A 165 -11.93 9.35 5.78
CA ILE A 165 -12.21 7.92 5.63
C ILE A 165 -12.86 7.34 6.87
N GLN A 166 -13.79 6.39 6.65
CA GLN A 166 -14.46 5.63 7.69
C GLN A 166 -14.24 4.14 7.47
N GLY A 167 -13.99 3.42 8.55
CA GLY A 167 -13.77 1.97 8.48
C GLY A 167 -12.65 1.49 9.38
N SER A 168 -12.23 0.25 9.17
CA SER A 168 -11.12 -0.36 9.88
C SER A 168 -10.00 -0.66 8.90
N TYR A 169 -8.78 -0.20 9.17
CA TYR A 169 -7.65 -0.37 8.24
C TYR A 169 -6.30 -0.35 8.95
N ALA A 170 -5.37 -1.09 8.37
CA ALA A 170 -3.94 -0.95 8.57
C ALA A 170 -3.29 -0.86 7.19
N SER A 171 -2.43 0.10 6.98
CA SER A 171 -1.83 0.40 5.68
C SER A 171 -0.34 0.63 5.81
N ILE A 172 0.37 0.25 4.75
CA ILE A 172 1.79 0.58 4.59
C ILE A 172 1.94 1.25 3.23
N ALA A 173 2.59 2.40 3.23
CA ALA A 173 2.91 3.15 2.02
C ALA A 173 4.43 3.26 1.85
N LEU A 174 4.89 3.19 0.61
CA LEU A 174 6.26 3.44 0.21
C LEU A 174 6.27 4.73 -0.62
N ILE A 175 6.98 5.75 -0.15
CA ILE A 175 7.04 7.08 -0.78
C ILE A 175 8.42 7.23 -1.42
N SER A 176 8.44 7.51 -2.72
CA SER A 176 9.68 7.61 -3.51
C SER A 176 10.63 8.64 -2.90
N GLY A 177 11.89 8.20 -2.64
CA GLY A 177 12.92 9.02 -2.04
C GLY A 177 12.78 9.31 -0.54
N HIS A 178 11.67 8.88 0.12
CA HIS A 178 11.40 9.21 1.52
C HIS A 178 11.29 7.99 2.46
N GLY A 179 10.85 6.83 1.96
CA GLY A 179 10.84 5.59 2.75
C GLY A 179 9.46 5.01 3.01
N LEU A 180 9.34 4.20 4.10
CA LEU A 180 8.12 3.53 4.50
C LEU A 180 7.34 4.34 5.54
N LEU A 181 6.04 4.46 5.31
CA LEU A 181 5.05 4.97 6.24
C LEU A 181 4.10 3.83 6.61
N ALA A 182 3.83 3.62 7.89
CA ALA A 182 2.82 2.68 8.35
C ALA A 182 1.81 3.41 9.26
N PHE A 183 0.53 3.18 9.00
CA PHE A 183 -0.55 3.79 9.80
C PHE A 183 -1.76 2.86 9.87
N ARG A 184 -2.63 3.09 10.84
CA ARG A 184 -3.88 2.33 11.03
C ARG A 184 -5.03 3.25 11.42
N ASP A 185 -6.23 2.71 11.42
CA ASP A 185 -7.43 3.43 11.84
C ASP A 185 -7.30 3.99 13.26
N PRO A 186 -7.93 5.15 13.57
CA PRO A 186 -7.79 5.83 14.87
C PRO A 186 -8.24 4.99 16.07
N PHE A 187 -9.10 3.99 15.83
CA PHE A 187 -9.62 3.10 16.89
C PHE A 187 -8.75 1.85 17.08
N GLY A 188 -7.76 1.63 16.20
CA GLY A 188 -6.85 0.50 16.28
C GLY A 188 -7.52 -0.85 16.06
N ILE A 189 -8.61 -0.90 15.26
CA ILE A 189 -9.38 -2.12 14.99
C ILE A 189 -8.53 -3.14 14.22
N ARG A 190 -7.73 -2.67 13.26
CA ARG A 190 -6.78 -3.53 12.56
C ARG A 190 -5.43 -3.51 13.25
N PRO A 191 -4.82 -4.70 13.49
CA PRO A 191 -3.50 -4.76 14.11
C PRO A 191 -2.41 -4.27 13.15
N LEU A 192 -1.45 -3.55 13.71
CA LEU A 192 -0.21 -3.17 13.06
C LEU A 192 0.91 -3.29 14.10
N VAL A 193 1.98 -3.99 13.77
CA VAL A 193 3.11 -4.24 14.66
C VAL A 193 4.38 -3.71 14.01
N LEU A 194 5.17 -2.98 14.78
CA LEU A 194 6.51 -2.54 14.40
C LEU A 194 7.53 -3.37 15.17
N GLY A 195 8.50 -3.89 14.45
CA GLY A 195 9.63 -4.64 15.04
C GLY A 195 10.96 -4.15 14.49
N LYS A 196 12.04 -4.37 15.25
CA LYS A 196 13.41 -4.14 14.82
C LYS A 196 14.23 -5.39 15.12
N ARG A 197 14.97 -5.86 14.11
CA ARG A 197 15.98 -6.91 14.31
C ARG A 197 17.24 -6.26 14.86
N ILE A 198 17.76 -6.79 15.96
CA ILE A 198 19.04 -6.40 16.59
C ILE A 198 20.15 -7.28 16.01
#